data_8d7bb6f838b5ab2bdd0a146cabd203d9
#
_entry.id   8d7bb6f838b5ab2bdd0a146cabd203d9
#
_cell.length_a   1.000
_cell.length_b   1.000
_cell.length_c   1.000
_cell.angle_alpha   90.00
_cell.angle_beta   90.00
_cell.angle_gamma   90.00
#
_symmetry.space_group_name_H-M   'P 1'
#
loop_
_entity.id
_entity.type
_entity.pdbx_description
1 polymer ?
#
loop_
_entity_poly.entity_id
_entity_poly.type
_entity_poly.pdbx_seq_one_letter_code
_entity_poly.pdbx_strand_id
1 'polypeptide(L)'
;MSENKLADLSMDFAVKILKMCEDVKGHYSIINQLERCATSIGANIREAKYAQSKPDFVSKLQISLKECYETEYWLELMHRADIIIDINAVMHECGVIRRILISSINTAKKNQ
;
A
#
# COMPACT_ATOMS: atom_id res chain seq x y z
N MET A 1 -17.16 7.72 -0.34
CA MET A 1 -16.20 8.84 -0.27
C MET A 1 -14.80 8.32 0.05
N SER A 2 -14.62 7.74 1.25
CA SER A 2 -13.29 7.20 1.63
C SER A 2 -12.79 6.14 0.67
N GLU A 3 -13.70 5.31 0.15
CA GLU A 3 -13.32 4.22 -0.76
C GLU A 3 -12.78 4.76 -2.08
N ASN A 4 -13.41 5.81 -2.65
CA ASN A 4 -12.91 6.43 -3.88
C ASN A 4 -11.57 7.11 -3.63
N LYS A 5 -11.43 7.74 -2.47
CA LYS A 5 -10.18 8.38 -2.10
C LYS A 5 -9.05 7.35 -1.94
N LEU A 6 -9.34 6.22 -1.28
CA LEU A 6 -8.36 5.13 -1.15
C LEU A 6 -7.95 4.58 -2.51
N ALA A 7 -8.93 4.40 -3.41
CA ALA A 7 -8.64 3.88 -4.75
C ALA A 7 -7.65 4.80 -5.48
N ASP A 8 -7.92 6.10 -5.45
CA ASP A 8 -7.07 7.08 -6.13
C ASP A 8 -5.69 7.19 -5.49
N LEU A 9 -5.65 7.29 -4.16
CA LEU A 9 -4.38 7.41 -3.43
C LEU A 9 -3.50 6.19 -3.64
N SER A 10 -4.09 4.99 -3.59
CA SER A 10 -3.32 3.76 -3.74
C SER A 10 -2.83 3.54 -5.16
N MET A 11 -3.62 3.96 -6.15
CA MET A 11 -3.19 3.90 -7.55
C MET A 11 -2.03 4.86 -7.80
N ASP A 12 -2.17 6.12 -7.34
CA ASP A 12 -1.12 7.12 -7.50
C ASP A 12 0.17 6.69 -6.80
N PHE A 13 0.02 6.11 -5.60
CA PHE A 13 1.16 5.60 -4.84
C PHE A 13 1.89 4.49 -5.60
N ALA A 14 1.13 3.53 -6.15
CA ALA A 14 1.72 2.42 -6.92
C ALA A 14 2.51 2.96 -8.12
N VAL A 15 1.95 3.93 -8.83
CA VAL A 15 2.63 4.54 -9.99
C VAL A 15 3.94 5.18 -9.55
N LYS A 16 3.94 5.91 -8.43
CA LYS A 16 5.16 6.54 -7.92
C LYS A 16 6.23 5.53 -7.56
N ILE A 17 5.83 4.43 -6.92
CA ILE A 17 6.77 3.36 -6.56
C ILE A 17 7.39 2.75 -7.82
N LEU A 18 6.55 2.43 -8.82
CA LEU A 18 7.07 1.86 -10.07
C LEU A 18 8.07 2.79 -10.75
N LYS A 19 7.76 4.09 -10.80
CA LYS A 19 8.66 5.07 -11.41
C LYS A 19 9.95 5.23 -10.62
N MET A 20 9.85 5.22 -9.30
CA MET A 20 11.03 5.29 -8.43
C MET A 20 11.95 4.10 -8.68
N CYS A 21 11.39 2.92 -8.84
CA CYS A 21 12.15 1.68 -9.05
C CYS A 21 12.83 1.63 -10.41
N GLU A 22 12.34 2.36 -11.41
CA GLU A 22 12.96 2.42 -12.74
C GLU A 22 14.43 2.87 -12.69
N ASP A 23 14.74 3.75 -11.73
CA ASP A 23 16.07 4.33 -11.62
C ASP A 23 17.03 3.47 -10.77
N VAL A 24 16.53 2.41 -10.14
CA VAL A 24 17.35 1.54 -9.30
C VAL A 24 17.92 0.41 -10.14
N LYS A 25 19.24 0.24 -10.11
CA LYS A 25 19.92 -0.83 -10.83
C LYS A 25 20.41 -1.88 -9.86
N GLY A 26 20.21 -3.14 -10.20
CA GLY A 26 20.54 -4.25 -9.31
C GLY A 26 19.46 -4.44 -8.25
N HIS A 27 19.76 -5.29 -7.26
CA HIS A 27 18.84 -5.57 -6.16
C HIS A 27 17.45 -6.01 -6.61
N TYR A 28 17.40 -6.80 -7.69
CA TYR A 28 16.13 -7.14 -8.35
C TYR A 28 15.17 -7.88 -7.42
N SER A 29 15.69 -8.74 -6.53
CA SER A 29 14.82 -9.47 -5.61
C SER A 29 14.10 -8.54 -4.63
N ILE A 30 14.81 -7.51 -4.15
CA ILE A 30 14.23 -6.53 -3.21
C ILE A 30 13.25 -5.61 -3.95
N ILE A 31 13.64 -5.14 -5.13
CA ILE A 31 12.76 -4.32 -5.97
C ILE A 31 11.47 -5.06 -6.28
N ASN A 32 11.56 -6.35 -6.62
CA ASN A 32 10.39 -7.17 -6.91
C ASN A 32 9.45 -7.26 -5.69
N GLN A 33 10.01 -7.41 -4.49
CA GLN A 33 9.20 -7.45 -3.26
C GLN A 33 8.50 -6.11 -3.01
N LEU A 34 9.23 -5.01 -3.19
CA LEU A 34 8.65 -3.68 -3.03
C LEU A 34 7.51 -3.46 -4.02
N GLU A 35 7.75 -3.75 -5.30
CA GLU A 35 6.74 -3.55 -6.34
C GLU A 35 5.52 -4.42 -6.09
N ARG A 36 5.73 -5.68 -5.68
CA ARG A 36 4.63 -6.60 -5.39
C ARG A 36 3.74 -6.07 -4.27
N CYS A 37 4.33 -5.71 -3.12
CA CYS A 37 3.51 -5.27 -1.99
C CYS A 37 2.90 -3.89 -2.24
N ALA A 38 3.63 -2.97 -2.85
CA ALA A 38 3.12 -1.63 -3.12
C ALA A 38 1.93 -1.65 -4.08
N THR A 39 1.96 -2.52 -5.10
CA THR A 39 0.85 -2.64 -6.05
C THR A 39 -0.31 -3.44 -5.46
N SER A 40 -0.02 -4.34 -4.52
CA SER A 40 -1.06 -5.14 -3.86
C SER A 40 -1.95 -4.30 -2.95
N ILE A 41 -1.46 -3.17 -2.45
CA ILE A 41 -2.28 -2.27 -1.63
C ILE A 41 -3.54 -1.88 -2.41
N GLY A 42 -3.36 -1.29 -3.59
CA GLY A 42 -4.48 -0.83 -4.39
C GLY A 42 -5.30 -1.96 -4.98
N ALA A 43 -4.64 -3.08 -5.34
CA ALA A 43 -5.35 -4.24 -5.88
C ALA A 43 -6.37 -4.77 -4.86
N ASN A 44 -5.98 -4.88 -3.58
CA ASN A 44 -6.88 -5.36 -2.54
C ASN A 44 -7.97 -4.35 -2.19
N ILE A 45 -7.67 -3.05 -2.27
CA ILE A 45 -8.69 -2.02 -2.10
C ILE A 45 -9.75 -2.14 -3.19
N ARG A 46 -9.33 -2.37 -4.42
CA ARG A 46 -10.28 -2.57 -5.53
C ARG A 46 -11.12 -3.83 -5.32
N GLU A 47 -10.50 -4.93 -4.89
CA GLU A 47 -11.24 -6.16 -4.62
C GLU A 47 -12.24 -5.98 -3.49
N ALA A 48 -11.90 -5.18 -2.48
CA ALA A 48 -12.82 -4.88 -1.38
C ALA A 48 -14.09 -4.22 -1.87
N LYS A 49 -13.99 -3.35 -2.89
CA LYS A 49 -15.14 -2.67 -3.48
C LYS A 49 -16.16 -3.66 -4.05
N TYR A 50 -15.69 -4.82 -4.49
CA TYR A 50 -16.54 -5.86 -5.11
C TYR A 50 -16.71 -7.06 -4.19
N ALA A 51 -16.47 -6.88 -2.88
CA ALA A 51 -16.57 -7.96 -1.91
C ALA A 51 -18.00 -8.51 -1.84
N GLN A 52 -18.10 -9.82 -1.61
CA GLN A 52 -19.39 -10.53 -1.57
C GLN A 52 -20.10 -10.39 -0.23
N SER A 53 -19.40 -9.96 0.80
CA SER A 53 -19.95 -9.85 2.14
C SER A 53 -19.15 -8.82 2.92
N LYS A 54 -19.67 -8.41 4.08
CA LYS A 54 -18.93 -7.51 4.96
C LYS A 54 -17.66 -8.16 5.50
N PRO A 55 -17.67 -9.41 5.96
CA PRO A 55 -16.40 -10.06 6.35
C PRO A 55 -15.38 -10.11 5.23
N ASP A 56 -15.80 -10.35 3.99
CA ASP A 56 -14.90 -10.34 2.84
C ASP A 56 -14.32 -8.94 2.60
N PHE A 57 -15.16 -7.91 2.69
CA PHE A 57 -14.73 -6.51 2.59
C PHE A 57 -13.64 -6.21 3.62
N VAL A 58 -13.89 -6.53 4.89
CA VAL A 58 -12.93 -6.31 5.98
C VAL A 58 -11.64 -7.09 5.71
N SER A 59 -11.76 -8.34 5.29
CA SER A 59 -10.60 -9.19 5.00
C SER A 59 -9.71 -8.57 3.93
N LYS A 60 -10.30 -8.07 2.84
CA LYS A 60 -9.53 -7.43 1.76
C LYS A 60 -8.81 -6.18 2.23
N LEU A 61 -9.47 -5.36 3.04
CA LEU A 61 -8.83 -4.17 3.59
C LEU A 61 -7.72 -4.53 4.56
N GLN A 62 -7.87 -5.60 5.33
CA GLN A 62 -6.82 -6.06 6.24
C GLN A 62 -5.60 -6.55 5.48
N ILE A 63 -5.79 -7.24 4.35
CA ILE A 63 -4.68 -7.64 3.48
C ILE A 63 -3.96 -6.39 2.96
N SER A 64 -4.73 -5.41 2.48
CA SER A 64 -4.15 -4.15 1.99
C SER A 64 -3.32 -3.46 3.08
N LEU A 65 -3.81 -3.45 4.32
CA LEU A 65 -3.11 -2.86 5.45
C LEU A 65 -1.77 -3.57 5.72
N LYS A 66 -1.77 -4.89 5.68
CA LYS A 66 -0.53 -5.67 5.84
C LYS A 66 0.48 -5.31 4.75
N GLU A 67 0.01 -5.12 3.53
CA GLU A 67 0.89 -4.74 2.42
C GLU A 67 1.47 -3.33 2.62
N CYS A 68 0.74 -2.42 3.27
CA CYS A 68 1.29 -1.12 3.64
C CYS A 68 2.49 -1.28 4.57
N TYR A 69 2.36 -2.10 5.60
CA TYR A 69 3.46 -2.33 6.55
C TYR A 69 4.66 -2.96 5.86
N GLU A 70 4.42 -3.92 4.97
CA GLU A 70 5.52 -4.55 4.23
C GLU A 70 6.19 -3.54 3.30
N THR A 71 5.41 -2.70 2.63
CA THR A 71 5.94 -1.65 1.75
C THR A 71 6.85 -0.71 2.53
N GLU A 72 6.41 -0.27 3.72
CA GLU A 72 7.21 0.60 4.58
C GLU A 72 8.52 -0.07 4.99
N TYR A 73 8.46 -1.38 5.26
CA TYR A 73 9.66 -2.14 5.60
C TYR A 73 10.69 -2.11 4.47
N TRP A 74 10.26 -2.42 3.24
CA TRP A 74 11.19 -2.44 2.11
C TRP A 74 11.75 -1.07 1.80
N LEU A 75 10.93 -0.02 1.90
CA LEU A 75 11.40 1.35 1.69
C LEU A 75 12.46 1.73 2.71
N GLU A 76 12.21 1.41 3.97
CA GLU A 76 13.17 1.72 5.03
C GLU A 76 14.47 0.93 4.85
N LEU A 77 14.36 -0.35 4.51
CA LEU A 77 15.55 -1.19 4.24
C LEU A 77 16.38 -0.60 3.13
N MET A 78 15.74 -0.24 2.02
CA MET A 78 16.45 0.30 0.85
C MET A 78 17.09 1.65 1.16
N HIS A 79 16.43 2.46 1.98
CA HIS A 79 17.00 3.74 2.40
C HIS A 79 18.24 3.52 3.28
N ARG A 80 18.15 2.65 4.26
CA ARG A 80 19.29 2.36 5.16
C ARG A 80 20.46 1.70 4.43
N ALA A 81 20.16 0.98 3.36
CA ALA A 81 21.22 0.34 2.54
C ALA A 81 21.75 1.27 1.45
N ASP A 82 21.34 2.52 1.45
CA ASP A 82 21.73 3.54 0.47
C ASP A 82 21.38 3.18 -0.98
N ILE A 83 20.34 2.36 -1.15
CA ILE A 83 19.84 2.00 -2.48
C ILE A 83 18.95 3.12 -3.02
N ILE A 84 18.14 3.71 -2.15
CA ILE A 84 17.29 4.86 -2.46
C ILE A 84 17.60 5.95 -1.45
N ILE A 85 17.86 7.16 -1.93
CA ILE A 85 18.31 8.25 -1.07
C ILE A 85 17.14 8.91 -0.33
N ASP A 86 16.04 9.19 -1.03
CA ASP A 86 14.92 9.93 -0.44
C ASP A 86 13.63 9.13 -0.53
N ILE A 87 13.09 8.74 0.64
CA ILE A 87 11.84 8.00 0.74
C ILE A 87 10.74 8.80 1.46
N ASN A 88 11.00 10.07 1.78
CA ASN A 88 10.10 10.85 2.63
C ASN A 88 8.69 10.99 2.05
N ALA A 89 8.59 11.32 0.77
CA ALA A 89 7.28 11.51 0.14
C ALA A 89 6.49 10.21 0.10
N VAL A 90 7.11 9.11 -0.35
CA VAL A 90 6.41 7.83 -0.48
C VAL A 90 6.08 7.22 0.89
N MET A 91 6.95 7.42 1.89
CA MET A 91 6.64 6.98 3.26
C MET A 91 5.44 7.74 3.82
N HIS A 92 5.38 9.06 3.59
CA HIS A 92 4.24 9.87 4.01
C HIS A 92 2.95 9.39 3.35
N GLU A 93 2.99 9.18 2.04
CA GLU A 93 1.81 8.76 1.28
C GLU A 93 1.33 7.38 1.72
N CYS A 94 2.25 6.44 1.93
CA CYS A 94 1.89 5.11 2.44
C CYS A 94 1.25 5.23 3.83
N GLY A 95 1.77 6.10 4.68
CA GLY A 95 1.21 6.35 6.00
C GLY A 95 -0.21 6.91 5.95
N VAL A 96 -0.50 7.80 5.00
CA VAL A 96 -1.86 8.33 4.81
C VAL A 96 -2.81 7.19 4.43
N ILE A 97 -2.43 6.36 3.47
CA ILE A 97 -3.25 5.21 3.04
C ILE A 97 -3.48 4.28 4.22
N ARG A 98 -2.44 3.98 4.97
CA ARG A 98 -2.49 3.09 6.13
C ARG A 98 -3.50 3.59 7.17
N ARG A 99 -3.46 4.88 7.48
CA ARG A 99 -4.38 5.47 8.47
C ARG A 99 -5.84 5.42 8.00
N ILE A 100 -6.08 5.66 6.72
CA ILE A 100 -7.44 5.58 6.17
C ILE A 100 -7.93 4.13 6.21
N LEU A 101 -7.06 3.17 5.88
CA LEU A 101 -7.40 1.74 5.96
C LEU A 101 -7.80 1.35 7.37
N ILE A 102 -7.02 1.75 8.37
CA ILE A 102 -7.31 1.44 9.77
C ILE A 102 -8.68 2.00 10.16
N SER A 103 -8.94 3.25 9.80
CA SER A 103 -10.21 3.90 10.10
C SER A 103 -11.37 3.17 9.42
N SER A 104 -11.21 2.82 8.15
CA SER A 104 -12.25 2.13 7.36
C SER A 104 -12.55 0.74 7.92
N ILE A 105 -11.51 0.00 8.32
CA ILE A 105 -11.66 -1.32 8.91
C ILE A 105 -12.43 -1.22 10.24
N ASN A 106 -12.03 -0.27 11.08
CA ASN A 106 -12.68 -0.09 12.39
C ASN A 106 -14.15 0.28 12.23
N THR A 107 -14.47 1.17 11.28
CA THR A 107 -15.85 1.54 11.00
C THR A 107 -16.66 0.33 10.52
N ALA A 108 -16.11 -0.45 9.60
CA ALA A 108 -16.78 -1.62 9.05
C ALA A 108 -17.07 -2.66 10.15
N LYS A 109 -16.10 -2.87 11.04
CA LYS A 109 -16.27 -3.84 12.15
C LYS A 109 -17.36 -3.40 13.13
N LYS A 110 -17.48 -2.11 13.40
CA LYS A 110 -18.52 -1.60 14.29
C LYS A 110 -19.92 -1.83 13.72
N ASN A 111 -20.06 -1.86 12.41
CA ASN A 111 -21.33 -1.96 11.73
C ASN A 111 -21.70 -3.39 11.34
N GLN A 112 -20.97 -4.36 11.87
CA GLN A 112 -21.29 -5.78 11.63
C GLN A 112 -22.42 -6.27 12.56
#